data_007dfc64e7e1860916538b051943b26e
#
_entry.id   007dfc64e7e1860916538b051943b26e
#
_cell.length_a   1.000
_cell.length_b   1.000
_cell.length_c   1.000
_cell.angle_alpha   90.00
_cell.angle_beta   90.00
_cell.angle_gamma   90.00
#
_symmetry.space_group_name_H-M   'P 1'
#
loop_
_entity.id
_entity.type
_entity.pdbx_description
1 polymer ?
#
loop_
_entity_poly.entity_id
_entity_poly.type
_entity_poly.pdbx_seq_one_letter_code
_entity_poly.pdbx_strand_id
1 'polypeptide(L)'
;MWNQDWQSGRLLFDGTWSVYPKMYGNEIEKGFINQSPDTSNFDSSLVKSYFKYDQGDYSLDRFSLGTNYTGNGRQIHFHAFKRSFYGAYGQYNNQSNQPIQQSYLGSYESQKGKEHAGISVGHFNTYSGIADSTARGLIDNRITAINTFWNQSFGQINSKVNFDQFIQRYVASHTLSSYTGVRYLTRSRIIGELYWKDNFTIGAEKNMRSTRMDTLTIADWNRLYIKDQLSLFDIELGVTSLNDHRKPDYNIGMNYQLKSFLINVGIEQLVKPIHPYYLFQNYSENNDLISVTSNYHAGIDWDGELSNASIIFSHLTDNNDYWDIIIPESATFKAEHSQLNINYQTSMIPFIDYEINYATRNTGNIYGGGIGSFLNYNIKSRLSLFDGFMLVDLKLGVDRYFNRLNNSIIHPIEVVPMTVYTEDKLNDISLINGTITAYVSTFTIKYEWLNIKEMILAYIGSDEDNYFEIHPEMPLLGRQTSLSVEWDFLD
;
A
#
# COMPACT_ATOMS: atom_id res chain seq x y z
N MET A 1 1.24 2.63 8.76
CA MET A 1 2.05 3.22 7.68
C MET A 1 3.29 2.40 7.38
N TRP A 2 4.09 2.07 8.34
CA TRP A 2 5.34 1.31 8.18
C TRP A 2 5.19 -0.13 7.66
N ASN A 3 4.02 -0.74 7.81
CA ASN A 3 3.81 -2.16 7.52
C ASN A 3 3.45 -2.47 6.06
N GLN A 4 3.12 -1.50 5.25
CA GLN A 4 2.49 -1.78 3.96
C GLN A 4 3.45 -2.30 2.90
N ASP A 5 4.71 -1.86 2.94
CA ASP A 5 5.71 -2.30 1.97
C ASP A 5 6.71 -3.29 2.50
N TRP A 6 6.55 -3.69 3.74
CA TRP A 6 7.45 -4.63 4.38
C TRP A 6 7.51 -5.98 3.66
N GLN A 7 6.37 -6.42 3.14
CA GLN A 7 6.27 -7.68 2.40
C GLN A 7 6.66 -7.55 0.93
N SER A 8 6.37 -6.42 0.28
CA SER A 8 6.62 -6.24 -1.15
C SER A 8 8.06 -5.82 -1.48
N GLY A 9 8.81 -5.31 -0.51
CA GLY A 9 10.15 -4.78 -0.74
C GLY A 9 10.19 -3.48 -1.53
N ARG A 10 9.04 -2.96 -1.94
CA ARG A 10 8.92 -1.71 -2.69
C ARG A 10 8.68 -0.57 -1.73
N LEU A 11 9.53 0.41 -1.75
CA LEU A 11 9.23 1.70 -1.18
C LEU A 11 8.31 2.48 -2.12
N LEU A 12 7.44 3.26 -1.54
CA LEU A 12 6.39 4.02 -2.20
C LEU A 12 6.93 5.23 -2.96
N PHE A 13 7.92 4.98 -3.78
CA PHE A 13 8.54 5.95 -4.69
C PHE A 13 7.81 6.01 -6.02
N ASP A 14 6.52 6.17 -6.00
CA ASP A 14 5.76 6.17 -7.25
C ASP A 14 5.42 7.56 -7.77
N GLY A 15 5.90 8.60 -7.10
CA GLY A 15 5.67 9.99 -7.47
C GLY A 15 4.35 10.56 -6.95
N THR A 16 3.73 9.93 -5.96
CA THR A 16 2.64 10.51 -5.18
C THR A 16 3.19 11.13 -3.89
N TRP A 17 2.55 12.20 -3.43
CA TRP A 17 2.93 12.89 -2.21
C TRP A 17 2.36 12.27 -0.94
N SER A 18 1.44 11.33 -1.08
CA SER A 18 0.82 10.66 0.04
C SER A 18 0.56 9.20 -0.25
N VAL A 19 0.58 8.42 0.80
CA VAL A 19 0.24 7.02 0.80
C VAL A 19 -1.08 6.86 1.53
N TYR A 20 -2.06 6.28 0.86
CA TYR A 20 -3.29 5.86 1.51
C TYR A 20 -3.13 4.41 1.95
N PRO A 21 -3.18 4.16 3.27
CA PRO A 21 -3.19 2.79 3.77
C PRO A 21 -4.42 2.03 3.25
N LYS A 22 -4.26 0.76 2.93
CA LYS A 22 -5.36 -0.15 2.55
C LYS A 22 -6.53 -0.15 3.54
N MET A 23 -6.26 0.14 4.80
CA MET A 23 -7.27 0.25 5.85
C MET A 23 -8.36 1.29 5.59
N TYR A 24 -8.19 2.18 4.62
CA TYR A 24 -9.20 3.16 4.24
C TYR A 24 -10.25 2.64 3.26
N GLY A 25 -10.25 1.36 2.98
CA GLY A 25 -11.26 0.70 2.16
C GLY A 25 -11.11 0.88 0.65
N ASN A 26 -10.22 1.77 0.20
CA ASN A 26 -9.92 1.99 -1.21
C ASN A 26 -8.44 1.79 -1.46
N GLU A 27 -8.13 1.03 -2.48
CA GLU A 27 -6.76 0.84 -2.93
C GLU A 27 -6.43 1.86 -4.00
N ILE A 28 -5.48 2.77 -3.69
CA ILE A 28 -4.83 3.58 -4.70
C ILE A 28 -3.42 3.04 -4.85
N GLU A 29 -3.17 2.43 -5.98
CA GLU A 29 -1.85 1.98 -6.35
C GLU A 29 -1.23 2.97 -7.33
N LYS A 30 0.00 3.41 -7.04
CA LYS A 30 0.77 4.35 -7.89
C LYS A 30 0.00 5.63 -8.27
N GLY A 31 -0.88 6.09 -7.37
CA GLY A 31 -1.70 7.26 -7.58
C GLY A 31 -2.89 7.08 -8.51
N PHE A 32 -3.21 5.84 -8.86
CA PHE A 32 -4.41 5.50 -9.64
C PHE A 32 -5.30 4.57 -8.84
N ILE A 33 -6.60 4.62 -9.09
CA ILE A 33 -7.54 3.68 -8.47
C ILE A 33 -7.29 2.32 -9.11
N ASN A 34 -6.95 1.34 -8.28
CA ASN A 34 -6.82 -0.04 -8.74
C ASN A 34 -8.17 -0.72 -8.62
N GLN A 35 -8.80 -1.00 -9.74
CA GLN A 35 -10.01 -1.80 -9.80
C GLN A 35 -9.73 -3.06 -10.59
N SER A 36 -9.86 -4.20 -9.92
CA SER A 36 -10.04 -5.46 -10.65
C SER A 36 -11.51 -5.55 -11.03
N PRO A 37 -11.88 -5.57 -12.31
CA PRO A 37 -13.25 -5.82 -12.68
C PRO A 37 -13.66 -7.19 -12.16
N ASP A 38 -14.64 -7.23 -11.29
CA ASP A 38 -15.27 -8.48 -10.89
C ASP A 38 -16.16 -8.94 -12.05
N THR A 39 -15.62 -9.77 -12.91
CA THR A 39 -16.31 -10.29 -14.08
C THR A 39 -17.31 -11.39 -13.75
N SER A 40 -17.38 -11.83 -12.50
CA SER A 40 -18.30 -12.88 -12.08
C SER A 40 -19.68 -12.32 -11.80
N ASN A 41 -20.66 -12.60 -12.62
CA ASN A 41 -22.11 -12.44 -12.38
C ASN A 41 -22.81 -11.14 -12.82
N PHE A 42 -22.57 -10.68 -14.04
CA PHE A 42 -23.45 -9.65 -14.64
C PHE A 42 -24.89 -10.12 -14.92
N ASP A 43 -25.16 -11.43 -14.83
CA ASP A 43 -26.46 -12.00 -15.21
C ASP A 43 -27.46 -12.11 -14.03
N SER A 44 -27.00 -12.05 -12.79
CA SER A 44 -27.86 -12.11 -11.60
C SER A 44 -28.08 -10.72 -10.99
N SER A 45 -29.33 -10.34 -10.77
CA SER A 45 -29.64 -9.11 -10.05
C SER A 45 -29.41 -9.32 -8.55
N LEU A 46 -28.43 -8.62 -8.00
CA LEU A 46 -28.06 -8.70 -6.59
C LEU A 46 -27.67 -7.31 -6.08
N VAL A 47 -28.23 -6.91 -4.96
CA VAL A 47 -27.79 -5.73 -4.20
C VAL A 47 -27.16 -6.20 -2.90
N LYS A 48 -25.92 -5.77 -2.66
CA LYS A 48 -25.23 -5.96 -1.39
C LYS A 48 -24.90 -4.58 -0.83
N SER A 49 -25.31 -4.32 0.37
CA SER A 49 -25.02 -3.08 1.07
C SER A 49 -24.44 -3.41 2.44
N TYR A 50 -23.54 -2.56 2.92
CA TYR A 50 -23.00 -2.71 4.25
C TYR A 50 -22.88 -1.36 4.95
N PHE A 51 -22.90 -1.46 6.25
CA PHE A 51 -22.67 -0.36 7.18
C PHE A 51 -21.67 -0.84 8.22
N LYS A 52 -20.65 -0.04 8.51
CA LYS A 52 -19.66 -0.35 9.54
C LYS A 52 -19.38 0.87 10.39
N TYR A 53 -19.37 0.68 11.68
CA TYR A 53 -19.03 1.69 12.66
C TYR A 53 -17.98 1.14 13.63
N ASP A 54 -16.92 1.90 13.86
CA ASP A 54 -15.90 1.58 14.84
C ASP A 54 -15.70 2.75 15.78
N GLN A 55 -15.61 2.47 17.07
CA GLN A 55 -15.29 3.42 18.12
C GLN A 55 -14.17 2.88 19.00
N GLY A 56 -13.27 3.73 19.45
CA GLY A 56 -12.14 3.27 20.24
C GLY A 56 -11.41 4.37 21.00
N ASP A 57 -10.27 3.99 21.58
CA ASP A 57 -9.40 4.88 22.32
C ASP A 57 -8.93 6.07 21.47
N TYR A 58 -8.52 7.13 22.13
CA TYR A 58 -8.01 8.37 21.53
C TYR A 58 -8.97 9.02 20.54
N SER A 59 -10.28 8.94 20.84
CA SER A 59 -11.35 9.46 20.01
C SER A 59 -11.34 8.84 18.59
N LEU A 60 -11.00 7.57 18.50
CA LEU A 60 -11.22 6.83 17.26
C LEU A 60 -12.72 6.75 17.01
N ASP A 61 -13.12 7.32 15.91
CA ASP A 61 -14.47 7.28 15.37
C ASP A 61 -14.35 7.00 13.88
N ARG A 62 -14.83 5.85 13.43
CA ARG A 62 -14.75 5.45 12.04
C ARG A 62 -16.12 4.95 11.58
N PHE A 63 -16.52 5.46 10.46
CA PHE A 63 -17.77 5.12 9.81
C PHE A 63 -17.49 4.76 8.34
N SER A 64 -18.04 3.67 7.88
CA SER A 64 -18.05 3.32 6.47
C SER A 64 -19.36 2.73 6.03
N LEU A 65 -19.74 2.99 4.80
CA LEU A 65 -20.91 2.40 4.16
C LEU A 65 -20.60 2.14 2.70
N GLY A 66 -21.27 1.19 2.14
CA GLY A 66 -21.14 0.90 0.73
C GLY A 66 -22.33 0.10 0.21
N THR A 67 -22.48 0.16 -1.10
CA THR A 67 -23.45 -0.66 -1.84
C THR A 67 -22.84 -1.13 -3.14
N ASN A 68 -23.19 -2.34 -3.52
CA ASN A 68 -22.78 -2.94 -4.78
C ASN A 68 -24.04 -3.53 -5.43
N TYR A 69 -24.39 -3.02 -6.60
CA TYR A 69 -25.43 -3.56 -7.46
C TYR A 69 -24.79 -4.26 -8.65
N THR A 70 -25.22 -5.48 -8.89
CA THR A 70 -24.85 -6.25 -10.08
C THR A 70 -26.13 -6.76 -10.74
N GLY A 71 -26.28 -6.59 -12.05
CA GLY A 71 -27.42 -7.11 -12.79
C GLY A 71 -27.62 -6.46 -14.15
N ASN A 72 -28.28 -7.16 -15.06
CA ASN A 72 -28.60 -6.67 -16.41
C ASN A 72 -27.37 -6.18 -17.20
N GLY A 73 -26.24 -6.86 -17.08
CA GLY A 73 -24.99 -6.44 -17.71
C GLY A 73 -24.39 -5.16 -17.14
N ARG A 74 -24.74 -4.78 -15.92
CA ARG A 74 -24.23 -3.56 -15.25
C ARG A 74 -23.78 -3.87 -13.84
N GLN A 75 -22.75 -3.15 -13.40
CA GLN A 75 -22.31 -3.13 -12.02
C GLN A 75 -22.17 -1.68 -11.56
N ILE A 76 -22.69 -1.39 -10.38
CA ILE A 76 -22.57 -0.08 -9.73
C ILE A 76 -22.03 -0.33 -8.35
N HIS A 77 -20.92 0.34 -8.02
CA HIS A 77 -20.33 0.28 -6.70
C HIS A 77 -20.22 1.69 -6.12
N PHE A 78 -20.61 1.82 -4.86
CA PHE A 78 -20.41 3.04 -4.09
C PHE A 78 -19.83 2.67 -2.72
N HIS A 79 -18.84 3.42 -2.29
CA HIS A 79 -18.23 3.29 -0.97
C HIS A 79 -17.95 4.68 -0.41
N ALA A 80 -18.27 4.86 0.87
CA ALA A 80 -17.95 6.06 1.63
C ALA A 80 -17.33 5.71 2.97
N PHE A 81 -16.35 6.48 3.37
CA PHE A 81 -15.58 6.28 4.59
C PHE A 81 -15.27 7.61 5.25
N LYS A 82 -15.38 7.66 6.57
CA LYS A 82 -14.92 8.78 7.39
C LYS A 82 -14.27 8.25 8.65
N ARG A 83 -13.13 8.81 9.02
CA ARG A 83 -12.43 8.51 10.28
C ARG A 83 -11.96 9.77 10.96
N SER A 84 -12.07 9.79 12.28
CA SER A 84 -11.44 10.73 13.19
C SER A 84 -10.55 9.97 14.16
N PHE A 85 -9.37 10.50 14.48
CA PHE A 85 -8.43 9.88 15.42
C PHE A 85 -7.46 10.95 15.94
N TYR A 86 -7.46 11.21 17.24
CA TYR A 86 -6.60 12.25 17.83
C TYR A 86 -5.17 11.77 18.12
N GLY A 87 -4.98 10.46 18.27
CA GLY A 87 -3.73 9.88 18.76
C GLY A 87 -3.59 9.95 20.29
N ALA A 88 -2.65 9.18 20.84
CA ALA A 88 -2.47 9.01 22.28
C ALA A 88 -2.22 10.31 23.05
N TYR A 89 -1.61 11.30 22.40
CA TYR A 89 -1.28 12.61 22.97
C TYR A 89 -1.97 13.76 22.26
N GLY A 90 -3.01 13.49 21.49
CA GLY A 90 -3.64 14.49 20.66
C GLY A 90 -2.76 15.03 19.52
N GLN A 91 -1.69 14.28 19.16
CA GLN A 91 -0.70 14.69 18.16
C GLN A 91 -1.29 14.96 16.77
N TYR A 92 -2.40 14.34 16.45
CA TYR A 92 -3.09 14.57 15.18
C TYR A 92 -4.12 15.70 15.24
N ASN A 93 -4.33 16.28 16.42
CA ASN A 93 -5.24 17.39 16.61
C ASN A 93 -4.56 18.71 16.19
N ASN A 94 -5.23 19.49 15.37
CA ASN A 94 -4.76 20.80 14.99
C ASN A 94 -5.61 21.89 15.67
N GLN A 95 -5.18 22.31 16.83
CA GLN A 95 -5.61 23.45 17.66
C GLN A 95 -7.12 23.77 17.69
N SER A 96 -7.86 23.65 16.60
CA SER A 96 -9.28 23.99 16.49
C SER A 96 -10.13 22.97 15.74
N ASN A 97 -9.52 22.00 15.05
CA ASN A 97 -10.25 21.08 14.20
C ASN A 97 -9.86 19.65 14.48
N GLN A 98 -10.85 18.78 14.56
CA GLN A 98 -10.66 17.34 14.67
C GLN A 98 -9.94 16.81 13.42
N PRO A 99 -8.97 15.89 13.59
CA PRO A 99 -8.39 15.18 12.46
C PRO A 99 -9.50 14.39 11.73
N ILE A 100 -9.57 14.58 10.43
CA ILE A 100 -10.57 13.94 9.60
C ILE A 100 -9.89 13.29 8.40
N GLN A 101 -10.27 12.05 8.14
CA GLN A 101 -9.96 11.34 6.91
C GLN A 101 -11.27 10.90 6.28
N GLN A 102 -11.43 11.17 5.00
CA GLN A 102 -12.62 10.84 4.24
C GLN A 102 -12.24 10.24 2.91
N SER A 103 -13.00 9.26 2.47
CA SER A 103 -12.87 8.72 1.13
C SER A 103 -14.26 8.42 0.56
N TYR A 104 -14.41 8.71 -0.72
CA TYR A 104 -15.61 8.43 -1.49
C TYR A 104 -15.19 7.79 -2.80
N LEU A 105 -15.77 6.65 -3.12
CA LEU A 105 -15.54 5.95 -4.37
C LEU A 105 -16.88 5.63 -5.01
N GLY A 106 -17.00 5.92 -6.28
CA GLY A 106 -18.11 5.49 -7.12
C GLY A 106 -17.57 4.83 -8.38
N SER A 107 -18.16 3.72 -8.79
CA SER A 107 -17.85 3.10 -10.06
C SER A 107 -19.10 2.62 -10.79
N TYR A 108 -19.02 2.62 -12.09
CA TYR A 108 -20.01 2.08 -13.00
C TYR A 108 -19.31 1.26 -14.07
N GLU A 109 -19.79 0.04 -14.27
CA GLU A 109 -19.33 -0.85 -15.32
C GLU A 109 -20.53 -1.36 -16.13
N SER A 110 -20.32 -1.58 -17.40
CA SER A 110 -21.32 -2.11 -18.32
C SER A 110 -20.69 -3.12 -19.25
N GLN A 111 -21.31 -4.28 -19.34
CA GLN A 111 -20.96 -5.33 -20.30
C GLN A 111 -22.12 -5.54 -21.26
N LYS A 112 -21.86 -5.40 -22.56
CA LYS A 112 -22.83 -5.64 -23.61
C LYS A 112 -22.21 -6.50 -24.70
N GLY A 113 -22.53 -7.78 -24.68
CA GLY A 113 -21.92 -8.74 -25.60
C GLY A 113 -20.42 -8.85 -25.40
N LYS A 114 -19.65 -8.42 -26.41
CA LYS A 114 -18.17 -8.44 -26.40
C LYS A 114 -17.55 -7.11 -25.99
N GLU A 115 -18.34 -6.16 -25.60
CA GLU A 115 -17.91 -4.86 -25.13
C GLU A 115 -18.03 -4.78 -23.62
N HIS A 116 -16.98 -4.31 -22.93
CA HIS A 116 -16.96 -4.06 -21.51
C HIS A 116 -16.29 -2.70 -21.27
N ALA A 117 -17.01 -1.79 -20.64
CA ALA A 117 -16.53 -0.44 -20.36
C ALA A 117 -16.91 -0.02 -18.95
N GLY A 118 -16.09 0.82 -18.34
CA GLY A 118 -16.35 1.32 -17.01
C GLY A 118 -15.68 2.65 -16.70
N ILE A 119 -16.17 3.26 -15.64
CA ILE A 119 -15.63 4.47 -15.03
C ILE A 119 -15.63 4.34 -13.51
N SER A 120 -14.56 4.80 -12.87
CA SER A 120 -14.45 4.93 -11.43
C SER A 120 -13.96 6.31 -11.07
N VAL A 121 -14.51 6.85 -10.00
CA VAL A 121 -14.08 8.13 -9.44
C VAL A 121 -13.91 7.96 -7.93
N GLY A 122 -12.73 8.30 -7.43
CA GLY A 122 -12.43 8.33 -6.00
C GLY A 122 -12.01 9.73 -5.56
N HIS A 123 -12.49 10.13 -4.38
CA HIS A 123 -12.05 11.36 -3.71
C HIS A 123 -11.61 11.03 -2.30
N PHE A 124 -10.44 11.54 -1.91
CA PHE A 124 -9.83 11.33 -0.60
C PHE A 124 -9.46 12.67 -0.01
N ASN A 125 -9.77 12.84 1.25
CA ASN A 125 -9.43 14.04 2.00
C ASN A 125 -8.84 13.62 3.34
N THR A 126 -7.66 14.15 3.67
CA THR A 126 -7.03 14.01 4.98
C THR A 126 -6.72 15.39 5.50
N TYR A 127 -7.26 15.71 6.67
CA TYR A 127 -6.95 16.90 7.43
C TYR A 127 -6.52 16.48 8.83
N SER A 128 -5.26 16.70 9.18
CA SER A 128 -4.72 16.25 10.47
C SER A 128 -3.51 17.07 10.89
N GLY A 129 -3.17 16.99 12.17
CA GLY A 129 -1.83 17.36 12.64
C GLY A 129 -0.78 16.40 12.12
N ILE A 130 0.48 16.77 12.28
CA ILE A 130 1.64 15.93 11.96
C ILE A 130 2.02 15.17 13.23
N ALA A 131 2.30 13.86 13.09
CA ALA A 131 2.83 13.05 14.17
C ALA A 131 4.32 13.36 14.35
N ASP A 132 4.63 14.42 15.06
CA ASP A 132 5.97 14.84 15.41
C ASP A 132 5.98 15.24 16.90
N SER A 133 6.91 14.70 17.66
CA SER A 133 7.03 14.99 19.09
C SER A 133 7.59 16.39 19.38
N THR A 134 8.31 16.96 18.44
CA THR A 134 9.07 18.22 18.62
C THR A 134 8.42 19.42 17.94
N ALA A 135 7.54 19.19 16.99
CA ALA A 135 6.97 20.23 16.16
C ALA A 135 5.46 20.08 15.97
N ARG A 136 4.80 21.22 15.82
CA ARG A 136 3.40 21.27 15.42
C ARG A 136 3.29 21.51 13.92
N GLY A 137 2.40 20.78 13.28
CA GLY A 137 2.20 20.93 11.86
C GLY A 137 0.79 20.54 11.44
N LEU A 138 0.46 20.86 10.21
CA LEU A 138 -0.82 20.60 9.58
C LEU A 138 -0.62 19.90 8.25
N ILE A 139 -1.45 18.92 7.98
CA ILE A 139 -1.61 18.31 6.67
C ILE A 139 -3.06 18.50 6.20
N ASP A 140 -3.26 19.13 5.04
CA ASP A 140 -4.50 19.13 4.27
C ASP A 140 -4.19 18.51 2.90
N ASN A 141 -4.56 17.26 2.73
CA ASN A 141 -4.29 16.48 1.53
C ASN A 141 -5.60 16.06 0.88
N ARG A 142 -5.80 16.48 -0.37
CA ARG A 142 -6.99 16.18 -1.16
C ARG A 142 -6.58 15.54 -2.46
N ILE A 143 -7.13 14.36 -2.71
CA ILE A 143 -6.86 13.59 -3.92
C ILE A 143 -8.17 13.29 -4.61
N THR A 144 -8.16 13.44 -5.92
CA THR A 144 -9.21 12.90 -6.81
C THR A 144 -8.54 12.03 -7.84
N ALA A 145 -9.01 10.80 -7.97
CA ALA A 145 -8.55 9.85 -8.96
C ALA A 145 -9.73 9.40 -9.83
N ILE A 146 -9.49 9.31 -11.13
CA ILE A 146 -10.45 8.87 -12.13
C ILE A 146 -9.80 7.77 -12.93
N ASN A 147 -10.49 6.67 -13.11
CA ASN A 147 -10.11 5.59 -14.01
C ASN A 147 -11.26 5.36 -14.99
N THR A 148 -10.96 5.18 -16.26
CA THR A 148 -11.90 4.72 -17.27
C THR A 148 -11.25 3.64 -18.10
N PHE A 149 -12.01 2.64 -18.47
CA PHE A 149 -11.53 1.60 -19.36
C PHE A 149 -12.59 1.23 -20.40
N TRP A 150 -12.09 0.71 -21.51
CA TRP A 150 -12.90 0.15 -22.58
C TRP A 150 -12.19 -1.06 -23.18
N ASN A 151 -12.89 -2.19 -23.20
CA ASN A 151 -12.43 -3.46 -23.74
C ASN A 151 -13.39 -3.91 -24.83
N GLN A 152 -12.85 -4.36 -25.96
CA GLN A 152 -13.65 -4.85 -27.08
C GLN A 152 -12.98 -6.06 -27.72
N SER A 153 -13.77 -7.10 -27.98
CA SER A 153 -13.31 -8.31 -28.65
C SER A 153 -13.72 -8.33 -30.13
N PHE A 154 -12.74 -8.51 -31.03
CA PHE A 154 -12.89 -8.62 -32.48
C PHE A 154 -12.37 -9.98 -32.95
N GLY A 155 -13.16 -11.03 -32.78
CA GLY A 155 -12.74 -12.39 -33.12
C GLY A 155 -11.63 -12.91 -32.21
N GLN A 156 -10.41 -13.02 -32.73
CA GLN A 156 -9.22 -13.47 -31.97
C GLN A 156 -8.40 -12.32 -31.40
N ILE A 157 -8.81 -11.09 -31.65
CA ILE A 157 -8.12 -9.89 -31.16
C ILE A 157 -9.02 -9.22 -30.13
N ASN A 158 -8.46 -8.94 -28.98
CA ASN A 158 -9.08 -8.12 -27.97
C ASN A 158 -8.32 -6.79 -27.87
N SER A 159 -9.04 -5.69 -27.79
CA SER A 159 -8.46 -4.37 -27.56
C SER A 159 -8.85 -3.87 -26.18
N LYS A 160 -7.93 -3.21 -25.52
CA LYS A 160 -8.15 -2.56 -24.22
C LYS A 160 -7.57 -1.16 -24.26
N VAL A 161 -8.33 -0.20 -23.79
CA VAL A 161 -7.89 1.18 -23.58
C VAL A 161 -8.20 1.56 -22.16
N ASN A 162 -7.21 2.06 -21.44
CA ASN A 162 -7.37 2.61 -20.10
C ASN A 162 -6.93 4.07 -20.08
N PHE A 163 -7.67 4.88 -19.34
CA PHE A 163 -7.28 6.23 -19.01
C PHE A 163 -7.36 6.41 -17.48
N ASP A 164 -6.27 6.87 -16.90
CA ASP A 164 -6.15 7.17 -15.48
C ASP A 164 -5.79 8.64 -15.28
N GLN A 165 -6.46 9.29 -14.36
CA GLN A 165 -6.18 10.66 -13.95
C GLN A 165 -6.09 10.72 -12.43
N PHE A 166 -5.01 11.31 -11.92
CA PHE A 166 -4.78 11.56 -10.51
C PHE A 166 -4.51 13.05 -10.31
N ILE A 167 -5.21 13.68 -9.39
CA ILE A 167 -5.07 15.09 -9.05
C ILE A 167 -4.94 15.19 -7.54
N GLN A 168 -3.87 15.82 -7.08
CA GLN A 168 -3.63 16.03 -5.66
C GLN A 168 -3.36 17.50 -5.38
N ARG A 169 -4.01 18.02 -4.36
CA ARG A 169 -3.66 19.25 -3.68
C ARG A 169 -3.16 18.90 -2.29
N TYR A 170 -1.94 19.25 -2.01
CA TYR A 170 -1.29 18.96 -0.74
C TYR A 170 -0.82 20.25 -0.09
N VAL A 171 -1.27 20.50 1.12
CA VAL A 171 -0.83 21.62 1.96
C VAL A 171 -0.23 21.01 3.21
N ALA A 172 0.99 21.40 3.50
CA ALA A 172 1.64 21.05 4.74
C ALA A 172 2.29 22.27 5.35
N SER A 173 2.25 22.37 6.65
CA SER A 173 2.97 23.37 7.42
C SER A 173 3.63 22.68 8.61
N HIS A 174 4.84 23.11 8.92
CA HIS A 174 5.60 22.58 10.03
C HIS A 174 6.31 23.74 10.75
N THR A 175 6.30 23.76 12.08
CA THR A 175 6.82 24.91 12.84
C THR A 175 8.33 25.04 12.81
N LEU A 176 9.05 23.94 12.57
CA LEU A 176 10.54 23.91 12.52
C LEU A 176 11.10 23.98 11.12
N SER A 177 10.30 23.76 10.09
CA SER A 177 10.75 23.91 8.72
C SER A 177 10.21 25.20 8.12
N SER A 178 11.04 25.93 7.38
CA SER A 178 10.63 27.04 6.53
C SER A 178 9.66 26.61 5.42
N TYR A 179 9.21 25.35 5.47
CA TYR A 179 8.44 24.70 4.47
C TYR A 179 6.94 24.85 4.75
N THR A 180 6.41 25.94 4.31
CA THR A 180 4.97 26.17 4.24
C THR A 180 4.61 26.34 2.77
N GLY A 181 3.77 25.47 2.23
CA GLY A 181 3.44 25.59 0.82
C GLY A 181 2.25 24.74 0.39
N VAL A 182 1.68 25.14 -0.72
CA VAL A 182 0.67 24.38 -1.43
C VAL A 182 1.33 23.69 -2.62
N ARG A 183 1.15 22.38 -2.73
CA ARG A 183 1.64 21.59 -3.84
C ARG A 183 0.47 21.04 -4.63
N TYR A 184 0.64 21.00 -5.91
CA TYR A 184 -0.28 20.33 -6.81
C TYR A 184 0.49 19.28 -7.58
N LEU A 185 -0.04 18.08 -7.60
CA LEU A 185 0.44 16.98 -8.42
C LEU A 185 -0.69 16.48 -9.29
N THR A 186 -0.41 16.40 -10.58
CA THR A 186 -1.33 15.78 -11.54
C THR A 186 -0.59 14.69 -12.28
N ARG A 187 -1.19 13.52 -12.40
CA ARG A 187 -0.70 12.41 -13.22
C ARG A 187 -1.80 11.96 -14.16
N SER A 188 -1.45 11.79 -15.40
CA SER A 188 -2.35 11.22 -16.41
C SER A 188 -1.64 10.05 -17.08
N ARG A 189 -2.38 8.98 -17.32
CA ARG A 189 -1.88 7.79 -18.00
C ARG A 189 -2.90 7.31 -18.99
N ILE A 190 -2.47 7.03 -20.22
CA ILE A 190 -3.28 6.37 -21.25
C ILE A 190 -2.53 5.10 -21.63
N ILE A 191 -3.22 3.97 -21.59
CA ILE A 191 -2.69 2.67 -22.01
C ILE A 191 -3.60 2.13 -23.10
N GLY A 192 -3.00 1.72 -24.22
CA GLY A 192 -3.66 0.97 -25.26
C GLY A 192 -3.00 -0.38 -25.44
N GLU A 193 -3.77 -1.46 -25.45
CA GLU A 193 -3.27 -2.83 -25.59
C GLU A 193 -4.10 -3.59 -26.63
N LEU A 194 -3.42 -4.39 -27.41
CA LEU A 194 -3.99 -5.35 -28.36
C LEU A 194 -3.53 -6.75 -27.95
N TYR A 195 -4.45 -7.61 -27.66
CA TYR A 195 -4.23 -9.00 -27.26
C TYR A 195 -4.55 -9.92 -28.43
N TRP A 196 -3.67 -10.83 -28.73
CA TRP A 196 -3.89 -11.88 -29.72
C TRP A 196 -3.83 -13.26 -29.06
N LYS A 197 -4.92 -14.03 -29.20
CA LYS A 197 -5.07 -15.38 -28.65
C LYS A 197 -4.75 -15.48 -27.16
N ASP A 198 -5.06 -14.45 -26.40
CA ASP A 198 -4.91 -14.33 -24.94
C ASP A 198 -3.47 -14.38 -24.39
N ASN A 199 -2.46 -14.73 -25.20
CA ASN A 199 -1.10 -14.88 -24.75
C ASN A 199 -0.19 -13.73 -25.16
N PHE A 200 -0.37 -13.20 -26.39
CA PHE A 200 0.49 -12.17 -26.93
C PHE A 200 -0.18 -10.79 -26.89
N THR A 201 0.54 -9.81 -26.36
CA THR A 201 0.05 -8.44 -26.23
C THR A 201 1.05 -7.46 -26.81
N ILE A 202 0.56 -6.48 -27.54
CA ILE A 202 1.31 -5.27 -27.91
C ILE A 202 0.65 -4.11 -27.20
N GLY A 203 1.44 -3.32 -26.48
CA GLY A 203 0.94 -2.18 -25.72
C GLY A 203 1.73 -0.91 -25.95
N ALA A 204 1.02 0.19 -25.81
CA ALA A 204 1.59 1.52 -25.78
C ALA A 204 1.03 2.29 -24.57
N GLU A 205 1.89 3.00 -23.90
CA GLU A 205 1.54 3.79 -22.71
C GLU A 205 2.09 5.20 -22.86
N LYS A 206 1.26 6.19 -22.57
CA LYS A 206 1.66 7.58 -22.41
C LYS A 206 1.38 8.05 -21.01
N ASN A 207 2.40 8.60 -20.37
CA ASN A 207 2.34 9.16 -19.03
C ASN A 207 2.71 10.63 -19.03
N MET A 208 2.01 11.40 -18.24
CA MET A 208 2.33 12.80 -17.98
C MET A 208 2.21 13.05 -16.47
N ARG A 209 3.21 13.70 -15.90
CA ARG A 209 3.19 14.17 -14.53
C ARG A 209 3.48 15.66 -14.50
N SER A 210 2.61 16.43 -13.87
CA SER A 210 2.80 17.85 -13.62
C SER A 210 2.85 18.07 -12.12
N THR A 211 3.87 18.74 -11.66
CA THR A 211 4.06 19.09 -10.26
C THR A 211 4.28 20.58 -10.13
N ARG A 212 3.53 21.24 -9.27
CA ARG A 212 3.65 22.67 -9.00
C ARG A 212 3.85 22.91 -7.51
N MET A 213 4.94 23.56 -7.19
CA MET A 213 5.20 24.26 -5.94
C MET A 213 5.32 25.77 -6.27
N ASP A 214 6.49 26.34 -6.16
CA ASP A 214 6.77 27.71 -6.65
C ASP A 214 6.93 27.74 -8.17
N THR A 215 7.48 26.67 -8.73
CA THR A 215 7.65 26.46 -10.17
C THR A 215 6.83 25.27 -10.65
N LEU A 216 6.50 25.27 -11.94
CA LEU A 216 5.83 24.15 -12.60
C LEU A 216 6.86 23.25 -13.25
N THR A 217 6.84 21.97 -12.88
CA THR A 217 7.67 20.91 -13.47
C THR A 217 6.77 19.92 -14.19
N ILE A 218 7.09 19.60 -15.43
CA ILE A 218 6.36 18.62 -16.23
C ILE A 218 7.33 17.52 -16.66
N ALA A 219 6.92 16.26 -16.45
CA ALA A 219 7.58 15.09 -16.99
C ALA A 219 6.58 14.34 -17.88
N ASP A 220 6.98 14.06 -19.09
CA ASP A 220 6.19 13.35 -20.12
C ASP A 220 7.02 12.17 -20.63
N TRP A 221 6.49 10.97 -20.54
CA TRP A 221 7.19 9.77 -21.01
C TRP A 221 6.24 8.79 -21.67
N ASN A 222 6.77 8.06 -22.63
CA ASN A 222 6.06 7.07 -23.40
C ASN A 222 6.74 5.72 -23.24
N ARG A 223 5.95 4.67 -23.28
CA ARG A 223 6.41 3.29 -23.21
C ARG A 223 5.76 2.50 -24.33
N LEU A 224 6.56 1.74 -25.07
CA LEU A 224 6.10 0.73 -26.01
C LEU A 224 6.57 -0.63 -25.52
N TYR A 225 5.70 -1.62 -25.53
CA TYR A 225 6.03 -2.93 -25.01
C TYR A 225 5.29 -4.06 -25.71
N ILE A 226 5.86 -5.24 -25.58
CA ILE A 226 5.24 -6.50 -25.94
C ILE A 226 5.23 -7.41 -24.71
N LYS A 227 4.16 -8.21 -24.59
CA LYS A 227 4.06 -9.26 -23.55
C LYS A 227 3.73 -10.57 -24.23
N ASP A 228 4.31 -11.64 -23.73
CA ASP A 228 3.99 -13.01 -24.14
C ASP A 228 4.03 -13.95 -22.95
N GLN A 229 3.01 -14.78 -22.84
CA GLN A 229 2.90 -15.80 -21.83
C GLN A 229 3.18 -17.17 -22.49
N LEU A 230 4.42 -17.62 -22.33
CA LEU A 230 4.87 -18.91 -22.79
C LEU A 230 4.74 -19.89 -21.60
N SER A 231 4.08 -20.99 -21.76
CA SER A 231 3.96 -22.10 -20.78
C SER A 231 4.55 -21.90 -19.37
N LEU A 232 5.87 -21.69 -19.27
CA LEU A 232 6.62 -21.48 -18.02
C LEU A 232 7.10 -20.04 -17.81
N PHE A 233 7.07 -19.23 -18.85
CA PHE A 233 7.68 -17.90 -18.85
C PHE A 233 6.64 -16.84 -19.12
N ASP A 234 6.67 -15.79 -18.30
CA ASP A 234 5.99 -14.53 -18.55
C ASP A 234 7.04 -13.52 -19.00
N ILE A 235 6.93 -13.02 -20.20
CA ILE A 235 7.93 -12.11 -20.79
C ILE A 235 7.24 -10.80 -21.14
N GLU A 236 7.74 -9.71 -20.62
CA GLU A 236 7.38 -8.36 -21.05
C GLU A 236 8.66 -7.60 -21.39
N LEU A 237 8.76 -7.09 -22.58
CA LEU A 237 9.88 -6.31 -23.08
C LEU A 237 9.37 -4.96 -23.57
N GLY A 238 9.99 -3.89 -23.16
CA GLY A 238 9.58 -2.55 -23.51
C GLY A 238 10.74 -1.59 -23.70
N VAL A 239 10.39 -0.42 -24.17
CA VAL A 239 11.28 0.74 -24.23
C VAL A 239 10.53 1.95 -23.69
N THR A 240 11.07 2.53 -22.65
CA THR A 240 10.59 3.79 -22.09
C THR A 240 11.41 4.95 -22.64
N SER A 241 10.72 5.95 -23.15
CA SER A 241 11.29 7.20 -23.68
C SER A 241 10.86 8.37 -22.80
N LEU A 242 11.81 9.05 -22.19
CA LEU A 242 11.63 10.28 -21.43
C LEU A 242 12.52 11.35 -22.05
N ASN A 243 11.91 12.39 -22.61
CA ASN A 243 12.61 13.40 -23.40
C ASN A 243 13.49 12.74 -24.48
N ASP A 244 14.79 13.04 -24.53
CA ASP A 244 15.74 12.47 -25.50
C ASP A 244 16.33 11.12 -25.06
N HIS A 245 16.02 10.67 -23.84
CA HIS A 245 16.55 9.43 -23.30
C HIS A 245 15.63 8.25 -23.59
N ARG A 246 16.22 7.16 -24.08
CA ARG A 246 15.53 5.88 -24.27
C ARG A 246 16.23 4.80 -23.46
N LYS A 247 15.46 4.10 -22.64
CA LYS A 247 15.96 3.01 -21.81
C LYS A 247 15.09 1.77 -22.01
N PRO A 248 15.68 0.58 -22.09
CA PRO A 248 14.92 -0.66 -22.09
C PRO A 248 14.28 -0.86 -20.71
N ASP A 249 13.09 -1.39 -20.71
CA ASP A 249 12.42 -1.94 -19.54
C ASP A 249 11.97 -3.36 -19.84
N TYR A 250 11.93 -4.19 -18.83
CA TYR A 250 11.55 -5.57 -19.00
C TYR A 250 11.02 -6.17 -17.69
N ASN A 251 10.18 -7.18 -17.82
CA ASN A 251 9.77 -8.07 -16.75
C ASN A 251 9.77 -9.49 -17.32
N ILE A 252 10.66 -10.34 -16.81
CA ILE A 252 10.80 -11.72 -17.23
C ILE A 252 10.65 -12.59 -16.00
N GLY A 253 9.60 -13.40 -15.97
CA GLY A 253 9.28 -14.33 -14.90
C GLY A 253 9.26 -15.77 -15.42
N MET A 254 9.60 -16.69 -14.53
CA MET A 254 9.42 -18.12 -14.72
C MET A 254 8.61 -18.67 -13.54
N ASN A 255 7.55 -19.39 -13.85
CA ASN A 255 6.72 -20.09 -12.87
C ASN A 255 6.72 -21.58 -13.20
N TYR A 256 7.26 -22.40 -12.30
CA TYR A 256 7.34 -23.83 -12.45
C TYR A 256 6.64 -24.57 -11.33
N GLN A 257 5.58 -25.30 -11.68
CA GLN A 257 4.81 -26.10 -10.74
C GLN A 257 5.39 -27.52 -10.65
N LEU A 258 5.83 -27.92 -9.45
CA LEU A 258 6.29 -29.26 -9.15
C LEU A 258 5.46 -29.87 -8.02
N LYS A 259 4.41 -30.60 -8.37
CA LYS A 259 3.41 -31.12 -7.40
C LYS A 259 2.86 -30.00 -6.51
N SER A 260 3.13 -30.06 -5.21
CA SER A 260 2.72 -29.06 -4.21
C SER A 260 3.69 -27.86 -4.11
N PHE A 261 4.72 -27.79 -4.93
CA PHE A 261 5.67 -26.68 -4.94
C PHE A 261 5.47 -25.82 -6.17
N LEU A 262 5.44 -24.51 -5.99
CA LEU A 262 5.56 -23.52 -7.04
C LEU A 262 6.89 -22.80 -6.88
N ILE A 263 7.72 -22.86 -7.91
CA ILE A 263 8.99 -22.14 -7.97
C ILE A 263 8.77 -20.94 -8.87
N ASN A 264 9.05 -19.75 -8.37
CA ASN A 264 9.00 -18.50 -9.11
C ASN A 264 10.37 -17.84 -9.11
N VAL A 265 10.80 -17.36 -10.27
CA VAL A 265 12.04 -16.59 -10.44
C VAL A 265 11.76 -15.47 -11.42
N GLY A 266 12.25 -14.28 -11.14
CA GLY A 266 12.03 -13.19 -12.08
C GLY A 266 13.07 -12.07 -11.96
N ILE A 267 13.12 -11.32 -13.04
CA ILE A 267 13.90 -10.11 -13.18
C ILE A 267 13.03 -9.03 -13.78
N GLU A 268 13.00 -7.87 -13.14
CA GLU A 268 12.25 -6.71 -13.60
C GLU A 268 13.17 -5.50 -13.67
N GLN A 269 13.06 -4.73 -14.73
CA GLN A 269 13.64 -3.40 -14.84
C GLN A 269 12.57 -2.39 -15.17
N LEU A 270 12.41 -1.39 -14.31
CA LEU A 270 11.48 -0.27 -14.49
C LEU A 270 12.23 1.03 -14.74
N VAL A 271 11.72 1.81 -15.67
CA VAL A 271 12.25 3.14 -16.00
C VAL A 271 11.17 4.17 -15.76
N LYS A 272 11.47 5.17 -14.96
CA LYS A 272 10.53 6.25 -14.60
C LYS A 272 11.26 7.56 -14.30
N PRO A 273 10.58 8.72 -14.39
CA PRO A 273 11.15 9.97 -13.88
C PRO A 273 11.32 9.89 -12.36
N ILE A 274 12.36 10.51 -11.83
CA ILE A 274 12.61 10.57 -10.38
C ILE A 274 11.46 11.23 -9.63
N HIS A 275 11.41 10.99 -8.33
CA HIS A 275 10.38 11.57 -7.48
C HIS A 275 10.50 13.09 -7.42
N PRO A 276 9.39 13.85 -7.57
CA PRO A 276 9.42 15.32 -7.61
C PRO A 276 10.07 15.98 -6.40
N TYR A 277 9.95 15.38 -5.22
CA TYR A 277 10.55 15.91 -4.00
C TYR A 277 12.07 16.13 -4.13
N TYR A 278 12.76 15.18 -4.72
CA TYR A 278 14.22 15.28 -4.90
C TYR A 278 14.63 16.32 -5.95
N LEU A 279 13.78 16.55 -6.96
CA LEU A 279 13.99 17.63 -7.93
C LEU A 279 13.97 19.00 -7.26
N PHE A 280 13.07 19.20 -6.29
CA PHE A 280 12.96 20.49 -5.61
C PHE A 280 14.07 20.75 -4.60
N GLN A 281 14.56 19.73 -3.92
CA GLN A 281 15.63 19.90 -2.93
C GLN A 281 16.95 20.34 -3.55
N ASN A 282 17.25 19.90 -4.75
CA ASN A 282 18.58 20.11 -5.36
C ASN A 282 18.60 21.21 -6.41
N TYR A 283 17.51 21.97 -6.59
CA TYR A 283 17.43 23.07 -7.57
C TYR A 283 17.92 22.68 -8.97
N SER A 284 17.80 21.40 -9.31
CA SER A 284 18.22 20.91 -10.61
C SER A 284 17.25 21.40 -11.66
N GLU A 285 17.74 22.22 -12.57
CA GLU A 285 17.02 22.60 -13.78
C GLU A 285 16.82 21.41 -14.74
N ASN A 286 17.48 20.30 -14.46
CA ASN A 286 17.44 19.10 -15.29
C ASN A 286 16.19 18.27 -14.96
N ASN A 287 15.11 18.54 -15.69
CA ASN A 287 13.90 17.73 -15.67
C ASN A 287 14.06 16.32 -16.30
N ASP A 288 15.27 15.98 -16.72
CA ASP A 288 15.61 14.77 -17.50
C ASP A 288 16.14 13.62 -16.65
N LEU A 289 16.09 13.77 -15.33
CA LEU A 289 16.61 12.74 -14.43
C LEU A 289 15.69 11.50 -14.43
N ILE A 290 16.29 10.37 -14.77
CA ILE A 290 15.65 9.07 -14.89
C ILE A 290 16.08 8.18 -13.74
N SER A 291 15.11 7.48 -13.15
CA SER A 291 15.36 6.36 -12.24
C SER A 291 15.21 5.05 -13.00
N VAL A 292 16.21 4.19 -12.93
CA VAL A 292 16.21 2.83 -13.44
C VAL A 292 16.30 1.88 -12.26
N THR A 293 15.19 1.24 -11.95
CA THR A 293 15.10 0.30 -10.82
C THR A 293 15.11 -1.12 -11.37
N SER A 294 16.04 -1.94 -10.91
CA SER A 294 16.09 -3.37 -11.21
C SER A 294 15.73 -4.19 -9.97
N ASN A 295 14.88 -5.18 -10.15
CA ASN A 295 14.43 -6.09 -9.09
C ASN A 295 14.64 -7.53 -9.56
N TYR A 296 15.37 -8.30 -8.77
CA TYR A 296 15.58 -9.73 -8.94
C TYR A 296 14.86 -10.45 -7.82
N HIS A 297 14.06 -11.45 -8.15
CA HIS A 297 13.37 -12.23 -7.12
C HIS A 297 13.44 -13.72 -7.42
N ALA A 298 13.45 -14.51 -6.35
CA ALA A 298 13.31 -15.96 -6.40
C ALA A 298 12.45 -16.40 -5.22
N GLY A 299 11.53 -17.32 -5.48
CA GLY A 299 10.62 -17.79 -4.45
C GLY A 299 10.27 -19.25 -4.62
N ILE A 300 9.86 -19.85 -3.52
CA ILE A 300 9.31 -21.20 -3.46
C ILE A 300 8.07 -21.13 -2.58
N ASP A 301 6.94 -21.51 -3.15
CA ASP A 301 5.69 -21.68 -2.43
C ASP A 301 5.39 -23.17 -2.34
N TRP A 302 5.03 -23.61 -1.15
CA TRP A 302 4.58 -24.98 -0.89
C TRP A 302 3.15 -24.95 -0.38
N ASP A 303 2.30 -25.75 -1.00
CA ASP A 303 0.89 -25.89 -0.66
C ASP A 303 0.59 -27.36 -0.31
N GLY A 304 0.38 -27.62 0.96
CA GLY A 304 -0.01 -28.93 1.51
C GLY A 304 -1.45 -28.90 2.02
N GLU A 305 -2.01 -30.06 2.37
CA GLU A 305 -3.41 -30.18 2.81
C GLU A 305 -3.75 -29.35 4.06
N LEU A 306 -2.84 -29.28 5.02
CA LEU A 306 -3.06 -28.57 6.31
C LEU A 306 -2.06 -27.46 6.57
N SER A 307 -1.14 -27.24 5.65
CA SER A 307 -0.07 -26.25 5.84
C SER A 307 0.38 -25.69 4.52
N ASN A 308 0.74 -24.42 4.51
CA ASN A 308 1.39 -23.77 3.40
C ASN A 308 2.63 -22.99 3.87
N ALA A 309 3.60 -22.85 3.00
CA ALA A 309 4.81 -22.08 3.26
C ALA A 309 5.25 -21.34 2.00
N SER A 310 5.80 -20.14 2.19
CA SER A 310 6.39 -19.35 1.12
C SER A 310 7.71 -18.76 1.59
N ILE A 311 8.72 -18.86 0.74
CA ILE A 311 10.02 -18.22 0.95
C ILE A 311 10.31 -17.40 -0.30
N ILE A 312 10.47 -16.10 -0.15
CA ILE A 312 10.74 -15.18 -1.26
C ILE A 312 11.97 -14.35 -0.91
N PHE A 313 12.94 -14.40 -1.76
CA PHE A 313 14.11 -13.51 -1.74
C PHE A 313 13.96 -12.50 -2.87
N SER A 314 14.27 -11.23 -2.59
CA SER A 314 14.34 -10.18 -3.59
C SER A 314 15.59 -9.32 -3.38
N HIS A 315 16.13 -8.81 -4.48
CA HIS A 315 17.24 -7.88 -4.49
C HIS A 315 16.90 -6.74 -5.43
N LEU A 316 16.84 -5.52 -4.89
CA LEU A 316 16.48 -4.33 -5.62
C LEU A 316 17.68 -3.39 -5.70
N THR A 317 17.94 -2.89 -6.90
CA THR A 317 18.95 -1.85 -7.15
C THR A 317 18.30 -0.67 -7.85
N ASP A 318 18.62 0.54 -7.44
CA ASP A 318 18.23 1.76 -8.14
C ASP A 318 19.49 2.44 -8.69
N ASN A 319 19.63 2.39 -9.99
CA ASN A 319 20.69 3.07 -10.72
C ASN A 319 20.17 4.43 -11.15
N ASN A 320 20.53 5.44 -10.39
CA ASN A 320 20.03 6.77 -10.57
C ASN A 320 21.18 7.76 -10.42
N ASP A 321 21.50 8.48 -11.48
CA ASP A 321 22.51 9.55 -11.50
C ASP A 321 22.22 10.65 -10.45
N TYR A 322 21.00 10.64 -9.92
CA TYR A 322 20.51 11.54 -8.90
C TYR A 322 21.10 11.29 -7.52
N TRP A 323 21.40 10.04 -7.17
CA TRP A 323 21.95 9.71 -5.85
C TRP A 323 23.34 10.31 -5.66
N ASP A 324 24.10 10.44 -6.73
CA ASP A 324 25.42 11.10 -6.71
C ASP A 324 25.32 12.60 -6.39
N ILE A 325 24.15 13.20 -6.63
CA ILE A 325 23.89 14.62 -6.35
C ILE A 325 23.43 14.86 -4.91
N ILE A 326 22.63 13.92 -4.32
CA ILE A 326 22.07 14.07 -2.98
C ILE A 326 23.06 13.67 -1.89
N ILE A 327 23.89 12.69 -2.17
CA ILE A 327 24.75 12.07 -1.19
C ILE A 327 26.08 12.80 -1.19
N PRO A 328 26.56 13.31 -0.03
CA PRO A 328 27.90 13.86 0.07
C PRO A 328 28.95 12.82 -0.38
N GLU A 329 29.95 13.25 -1.11
CA GLU A 329 31.04 12.39 -1.65
C GLU A 329 31.73 11.50 -0.59
N SER A 330 31.53 11.80 0.69
CA SER A 330 32.10 11.04 1.82
C SER A 330 31.29 9.79 2.21
N ALA A 331 30.08 9.58 1.65
CA ALA A 331 29.24 8.47 2.03
C ALA A 331 29.21 7.41 0.93
N THR A 332 29.72 6.23 1.23
CA THR A 332 29.54 5.03 0.39
C THR A 332 28.10 4.56 0.49
N PHE A 333 27.22 5.19 -0.23
CA PHE A 333 25.81 4.84 -0.22
C PHE A 333 25.48 4.03 -1.45
N LYS A 334 24.86 2.87 -1.26
CA LYS A 334 24.34 2.06 -2.36
C LYS A 334 22.83 2.07 -2.29
N ALA A 335 22.18 2.54 -3.34
CA ALA A 335 20.75 2.47 -3.49
C ALA A 335 20.32 1.02 -3.83
N GLU A 336 20.72 0.09 -2.98
CA GLU A 336 20.40 -1.34 -3.14
C GLU A 336 19.94 -1.93 -1.82
N HIS A 337 19.01 -2.87 -1.87
CA HIS A 337 18.67 -3.68 -0.73
C HIS A 337 18.28 -5.11 -1.11
N SER A 338 18.56 -6.03 -0.22
CA SER A 338 18.07 -7.40 -0.30
C SER A 338 17.02 -7.64 0.78
N GLN A 339 15.99 -8.38 0.45
CA GLN A 339 14.91 -8.72 1.36
C GLN A 339 14.64 -10.21 1.31
N LEU A 340 14.40 -10.81 2.47
CA LEU A 340 13.92 -12.16 2.62
C LEU A 340 12.56 -12.12 3.31
N ASN A 341 11.56 -12.74 2.71
CA ASN A 341 10.25 -12.95 3.30
C ASN A 341 10.00 -14.46 3.47
N ILE A 342 9.51 -14.84 4.65
CA ILE A 342 9.10 -16.21 4.96
C ILE A 342 7.70 -16.15 5.54
N ASN A 343 6.77 -16.88 4.94
CA ASN A 343 5.42 -17.04 5.46
C ASN A 343 5.18 -18.52 5.70
N TYR A 344 4.57 -18.85 6.82
CA TYR A 344 4.14 -20.19 7.15
C TYR A 344 2.78 -20.15 7.81
N GLN A 345 1.86 -20.99 7.35
CA GLN A 345 0.55 -21.15 7.94
C GLN A 345 0.24 -22.64 8.10
N THR A 346 -0.40 -23.02 9.21
CA THR A 346 -0.82 -24.39 9.44
C THR A 346 -2.07 -24.48 10.30
N SER A 347 -2.91 -25.49 9.99
CA SER A 347 -4.12 -25.89 10.71
C SER A 347 -4.03 -27.33 11.21
N MET A 348 -2.80 -27.85 11.48
CA MET A 348 -2.59 -29.22 11.93
C MET A 348 -3.20 -29.51 13.31
N ILE A 349 -3.35 -28.49 14.14
CA ILE A 349 -3.98 -28.64 15.45
C ILE A 349 -5.48 -28.34 15.31
N PRO A 350 -6.37 -29.25 15.67
CA PRO A 350 -7.80 -29.04 15.58
C PRO A 350 -8.21 -27.72 16.26
N PHE A 351 -9.02 -26.92 15.60
CA PHE A 351 -9.55 -25.63 16.06
C PHE A 351 -8.53 -24.51 16.21
N ILE A 352 -7.26 -24.73 15.85
CA ILE A 352 -6.21 -23.72 16.00
C ILE A 352 -5.43 -23.60 14.69
N ASP A 353 -5.40 -22.39 14.15
CA ASP A 353 -4.56 -22.01 13.03
C ASP A 353 -3.38 -21.19 13.53
N TYR A 354 -2.20 -21.52 13.02
CA TYR A 354 -0.96 -20.78 13.28
C TYR A 354 -0.49 -20.11 12.00
N GLU A 355 -0.03 -18.87 12.14
CA GLU A 355 0.55 -18.12 11.06
C GLU A 355 1.82 -17.42 11.55
N ILE A 356 2.90 -17.58 10.79
CA ILE A 356 4.18 -16.94 11.06
C ILE A 356 4.60 -16.20 9.80
N ASN A 357 4.87 -14.90 9.92
CA ASN A 357 5.39 -14.06 8.87
C ASN A 357 6.71 -13.46 9.35
N TYR A 358 7.77 -13.69 8.62
CA TYR A 358 9.07 -13.11 8.87
C TYR A 358 9.54 -12.34 7.65
N ALA A 359 10.00 -11.12 7.85
CA ALA A 359 10.63 -10.31 6.83
C ALA A 359 11.90 -9.67 7.39
N THR A 360 12.95 -9.66 6.59
CA THR A 360 14.19 -8.95 6.93
C THR A 360 14.75 -8.25 5.72
N ARG A 361 15.32 -7.07 5.94
CA ARG A 361 16.06 -6.32 4.92
C ARG A 361 17.48 -6.09 5.42
N ASN A 362 18.44 -6.07 4.51
CA ASN A 362 19.76 -5.61 4.86
C ASN A 362 19.69 -4.13 5.25
N THR A 363 20.52 -3.76 6.19
CA THR A 363 20.61 -2.39 6.72
C THR A 363 21.63 -1.58 5.92
N GLY A 364 21.51 -0.25 5.96
CA GLY A 364 22.54 0.66 5.46
C GLY A 364 22.32 1.24 4.06
N ASN A 365 21.08 1.19 3.56
CA ASN A 365 20.72 1.82 2.30
C ASN A 365 19.54 2.80 2.41
N ILE A 366 19.30 3.59 1.34
CA ILE A 366 18.25 4.60 1.27
C ILE A 366 16.85 4.02 1.38
N TYR A 367 16.63 2.79 0.88
CA TYR A 367 15.32 2.17 0.78
C TYR A 367 14.87 1.46 2.06
N GLY A 368 14.92 2.15 3.17
CA GLY A 368 14.45 1.61 4.45
C GLY A 368 15.43 0.67 5.11
N GLY A 369 16.72 0.92 4.93
CA GLY A 369 17.79 0.15 5.58
C GLY A 369 17.70 0.12 7.09
N GLY A 370 17.11 1.12 7.72
CA GLY A 370 16.93 1.16 9.18
C GLY A 370 15.71 0.42 9.71
N ILE A 371 14.84 -0.09 8.86
CA ILE A 371 13.62 -0.79 9.32
C ILE A 371 13.95 -2.10 10.05
N GLY A 372 15.05 -2.78 9.67
CA GLY A 372 15.51 -4.01 10.31
C GLY A 372 14.71 -5.24 9.92
N SER A 373 14.31 -6.02 10.91
CA SER A 373 13.57 -7.26 10.72
C SER A 373 12.21 -7.20 11.39
N PHE A 374 11.24 -7.89 10.83
CA PHE A 374 9.88 -8.01 11.32
C PHE A 374 9.52 -9.48 11.50
N LEU A 375 8.91 -9.81 12.63
CA LEU A 375 8.33 -11.12 12.90
C LEU A 375 6.90 -10.91 13.38
N ASN A 376 5.95 -11.49 12.67
CA ASN A 376 4.56 -11.57 13.09
C ASN A 376 4.20 -13.04 13.36
N TYR A 377 3.62 -13.29 14.51
CA TYR A 377 3.12 -14.60 14.89
C TYR A 377 1.67 -14.48 15.31
N ASN A 378 0.78 -15.25 14.71
CA ASN A 378 -0.64 -15.25 14.99
C ASN A 378 -1.13 -16.65 15.37
N ILE A 379 -1.98 -16.70 16.38
CA ILE A 379 -2.80 -17.86 16.72
C ILE A 379 -4.25 -17.46 16.50
N LYS A 380 -4.98 -18.26 15.75
CA LYS A 380 -6.39 -18.06 15.47
C LYS A 380 -7.17 -19.29 15.91
N SER A 381 -8.36 -19.10 16.45
CA SER A 381 -9.28 -20.19 16.79
C SER A 381 -10.69 -19.78 16.43
N ARG A 382 -11.47 -20.71 15.88
CA ARG A 382 -12.86 -20.51 15.56
C ARG A 382 -13.73 -21.42 16.41
N LEU A 383 -14.69 -20.81 17.11
CA LEU A 383 -15.64 -21.48 17.97
C LEU A 383 -17.05 -21.32 17.38
N SER A 384 -17.80 -22.41 17.36
CA SER A 384 -19.21 -22.40 17.00
C SER A 384 -20.02 -22.47 18.31
N LEU A 385 -20.86 -21.47 18.54
CA LEU A 385 -21.69 -21.35 19.72
C LEU A 385 -23.17 -21.39 19.35
N PHE A 386 -24.00 -21.80 20.30
CA PHE A 386 -25.48 -21.87 20.15
C PHE A 386 -25.89 -22.66 18.90
N ASP A 387 -25.38 -23.88 18.76
CA ASP A 387 -25.68 -24.79 17.63
C ASP A 387 -25.39 -24.18 16.23
N GLY A 388 -24.35 -23.34 16.16
CA GLY A 388 -23.93 -22.69 14.92
C GLY A 388 -24.59 -21.35 14.62
N PHE A 389 -25.46 -20.89 15.51
CA PHE A 389 -26.10 -19.57 15.33
C PHE A 389 -25.10 -18.41 15.46
N MET A 390 -24.02 -18.59 16.25
CA MET A 390 -22.95 -17.62 16.39
C MET A 390 -21.59 -18.28 16.16
N LEU A 391 -20.78 -17.70 15.28
CA LEU A 391 -19.37 -18.06 15.10
C LEU A 391 -18.52 -17.01 15.78
N VAL A 392 -17.51 -17.44 16.54
CA VAL A 392 -16.59 -16.54 17.23
C VAL A 392 -15.16 -16.86 16.80
N ASP A 393 -14.51 -15.89 16.18
CA ASP A 393 -13.09 -15.94 15.85
C ASP A 393 -12.29 -15.24 16.95
N LEU A 394 -11.34 -15.95 17.50
CA LEU A 394 -10.35 -15.44 18.46
C LEU A 394 -9.01 -15.34 17.73
N LYS A 395 -8.34 -14.22 17.82
CA LYS A 395 -6.98 -14.03 17.29
C LYS A 395 -6.10 -13.41 18.37
N LEU A 396 -4.93 -14.00 18.58
CA LEU A 396 -3.85 -13.42 19.37
C LEU A 396 -2.61 -13.34 18.48
N GLY A 397 -1.99 -12.18 18.44
CA GLY A 397 -0.83 -11.91 17.60
C GLY A 397 0.30 -11.24 18.38
N VAL A 398 1.52 -11.50 17.95
CA VAL A 398 2.72 -10.81 18.39
C VAL A 398 3.42 -10.23 17.17
N ASP A 399 3.63 -8.91 17.19
CA ASP A 399 4.41 -8.20 16.19
C ASP A 399 5.73 -7.76 16.83
N ARG A 400 6.86 -8.22 16.27
CA ARG A 400 8.18 -7.84 16.75
C ARG A 400 8.98 -7.20 15.65
N TYR A 401 9.52 -6.00 15.93
CA TYR A 401 10.44 -5.25 15.09
C TYR A 401 11.80 -5.20 15.78
N PHE A 402 12.85 -5.63 15.10
CA PHE A 402 14.17 -5.75 15.68
C PHE A 402 15.29 -5.48 14.65
N ASN A 403 16.53 -5.33 15.10
CA ASN A 403 17.64 -4.90 14.27
C ASN A 403 17.40 -3.56 13.55
N ARG A 404 16.72 -2.65 14.21
CA ARG A 404 16.34 -1.34 13.68
C ARG A 404 17.51 -0.36 13.81
N LEU A 405 17.67 0.49 12.78
CA LEU A 405 18.65 1.57 12.78
C LEU A 405 17.93 2.92 12.62
N ASN A 406 18.54 3.96 13.16
CA ASN A 406 18.02 5.33 13.08
C ASN A 406 18.27 6.00 11.71
N ASN A 407 18.84 5.29 10.75
CA ASN A 407 19.20 5.83 9.44
C ASN A 407 18.07 5.79 8.40
N SER A 408 16.90 5.27 8.74
CA SER A 408 15.76 5.23 7.83
C SER A 408 14.67 6.21 8.25
N ILE A 409 14.98 7.47 8.27
CA ILE A 409 13.97 8.49 8.54
C ILE A 409 13.11 8.68 7.29
N ILE A 410 11.81 8.69 7.53
CA ILE A 410 10.84 9.11 6.52
C ILE A 410 10.48 10.56 6.83
N HIS A 411 10.62 11.43 5.84
CA HIS A 411 10.21 12.82 5.99
C HIS A 411 8.73 12.88 6.41
N PRO A 412 8.37 13.48 7.55
CA PRO A 412 7.03 13.36 8.12
C PRO A 412 5.94 13.98 7.23
N ILE A 413 6.33 14.94 6.39
CA ILE A 413 5.41 15.65 5.49
C ILE A 413 5.37 14.98 4.12
N GLU A 414 6.53 14.68 3.54
CA GLU A 414 6.63 14.17 2.17
C GLU A 414 6.44 12.68 2.07
N VAL A 415 6.61 11.99 3.20
CA VAL A 415 6.51 10.52 3.28
C VAL A 415 7.51 9.85 2.32
N VAL A 416 8.67 10.45 2.13
CA VAL A 416 9.78 9.92 1.34
C VAL A 416 10.97 9.62 2.24
N PRO A 417 11.79 8.61 1.95
CA PRO A 417 12.99 8.35 2.71
C PRO A 417 13.96 9.53 2.67
N MET A 418 14.48 9.86 3.83
CA MET A 418 15.54 10.85 3.99
C MET A 418 16.86 10.13 4.20
N THR A 419 17.93 10.74 3.70
CA THR A 419 19.29 10.30 3.99
C THR A 419 19.71 10.84 5.35
N VAL A 420 19.67 10.02 6.37
CA VAL A 420 20.27 10.33 7.67
C VAL A 420 21.38 9.34 7.95
N TYR A 421 22.54 9.85 8.22
CA TYR A 421 23.75 9.07 8.44
C TYR A 421 23.95 8.85 9.94
N THR A 422 23.20 7.94 10.54
CA THR A 422 23.51 7.45 11.87
C THR A 422 23.53 5.94 11.85
N GLU A 423 24.50 5.34 12.47
CA GLU A 423 24.58 3.91 12.73
C GLU A 423 23.91 3.54 14.06
N ASP A 424 23.19 4.47 14.66
CA ASP A 424 22.57 4.29 15.96
C ASP A 424 21.45 3.24 15.85
N LYS A 425 21.48 2.31 16.79
CA LYS A 425 20.44 1.27 16.89
C LYS A 425 19.24 1.81 17.65
N LEU A 426 18.06 1.58 17.08
CA LEU A 426 16.80 1.78 17.77
C LEU A 426 16.43 0.53 18.60
N ASN A 427 15.70 0.75 19.68
CA ASN A 427 15.19 -0.34 20.50
C ASN A 427 14.26 -1.28 19.73
N ASP A 428 14.27 -2.55 20.08
CA ASP A 428 13.30 -3.52 19.59
C ASP A 428 11.91 -3.15 20.09
N ILE A 429 10.91 -3.37 19.23
CA ILE A 429 9.49 -3.19 19.57
C ILE A 429 8.82 -4.55 19.55
N SER A 430 8.06 -4.87 20.60
CA SER A 430 7.22 -6.06 20.65
C SER A 430 5.81 -5.67 21.07
N LEU A 431 4.84 -5.92 20.19
CA LEU A 431 3.43 -5.61 20.41
C LEU A 431 2.66 -6.93 20.52
N ILE A 432 1.79 -7.03 21.53
CA ILE A 432 0.85 -8.14 21.64
C ILE A 432 -0.52 -7.59 21.28
N ASN A 433 -1.14 -8.17 20.27
CA ASN A 433 -2.43 -7.75 19.72
C ASN A 433 -3.46 -8.86 19.87
N GLY A 434 -4.69 -8.52 20.12
CA GLY A 434 -5.79 -9.47 20.22
C GLY A 434 -7.03 -9.00 19.51
N THR A 435 -7.81 -9.95 19.00
CA THR A 435 -9.10 -9.67 18.37
C THR A 435 -10.11 -10.76 18.73
N ILE A 436 -11.32 -10.35 19.06
CA ILE A 436 -12.49 -11.23 19.15
C ILE A 436 -13.50 -10.74 18.13
N THR A 437 -13.92 -11.62 17.23
CA THR A 437 -14.93 -11.32 16.22
C THR A 437 -16.08 -12.29 16.34
N ALA A 438 -17.29 -11.80 16.56
CA ALA A 438 -18.50 -12.58 16.61
C ALA A 438 -19.35 -12.32 15.36
N TYR A 439 -19.76 -13.37 14.69
CA TYR A 439 -20.64 -13.36 13.52
C TYR A 439 -22.02 -13.89 13.93
N VAL A 440 -23.02 -13.06 13.82
CA VAL A 440 -24.41 -13.39 14.18
C VAL A 440 -25.33 -13.00 13.03
N SER A 441 -25.71 -13.98 12.20
CA SER A 441 -26.46 -13.71 10.97
C SER A 441 -25.73 -12.70 10.07
N THR A 442 -26.34 -11.55 9.83
CA THR A 442 -25.78 -10.45 9.02
C THR A 442 -24.97 -9.43 9.81
N PHE A 443 -24.82 -9.64 11.12
CA PHE A 443 -24.04 -8.76 11.98
C PHE A 443 -22.68 -9.35 12.29
N THR A 444 -21.67 -8.51 12.24
CA THR A 444 -20.32 -8.80 12.74
C THR A 444 -19.98 -7.81 13.83
N ILE A 445 -19.63 -8.32 15.01
CA ILE A 445 -19.14 -7.52 16.14
C ILE A 445 -17.69 -7.88 16.36
N LYS A 446 -16.81 -6.89 16.32
CA LYS A 446 -15.37 -7.08 16.52
C LYS A 446 -14.88 -6.21 17.65
N TYR A 447 -14.16 -6.81 18.59
CA TYR A 447 -13.39 -6.10 19.59
C TYR A 447 -11.90 -6.35 19.38
N GLU A 448 -11.10 -5.28 19.34
CA GLU A 448 -9.69 -5.32 18.98
C GLU A 448 -8.85 -4.60 20.02
N TRP A 449 -7.74 -5.22 20.40
CA TRP A 449 -6.69 -4.65 21.24
C TRP A 449 -5.40 -4.56 20.47
N LEU A 450 -4.79 -3.41 20.46
CA LEU A 450 -3.43 -3.18 20.03
C LEU A 450 -2.56 -2.90 21.24
N ASN A 451 -1.41 -3.55 21.30
CA ASN A 451 -0.46 -3.44 22.42
C ASN A 451 -1.04 -3.77 23.81
N ILE A 452 -1.56 -5.00 23.96
CA ILE A 452 -2.07 -5.51 25.26
C ILE A 452 -0.96 -5.60 26.32
N LYS A 453 0.31 -5.61 25.94
CA LYS A 453 1.44 -5.73 26.85
C LYS A 453 1.33 -4.75 27.99
N GLU A 454 0.94 -3.50 27.73
CA GLU A 454 0.71 -2.46 28.74
C GLU A 454 -0.31 -2.89 29.80
N MET A 455 -1.43 -3.48 29.38
CA MET A 455 -2.47 -3.94 30.30
C MET A 455 -1.99 -5.11 31.16
N ILE A 456 -1.24 -6.05 30.58
CA ILE A 456 -0.70 -7.21 31.30
C ILE A 456 0.31 -6.76 32.34
N LEU A 457 1.22 -5.87 31.99
CA LEU A 457 2.26 -5.37 32.91
C LEU A 457 1.64 -4.54 34.03
N ALA A 458 0.66 -3.69 33.74
CA ALA A 458 -0.08 -2.97 34.77
C ALA A 458 -0.79 -3.92 35.76
N TYR A 459 -1.37 -5.03 35.27
CA TYR A 459 -2.04 -6.02 36.11
C TYR A 459 -1.08 -6.77 37.02
N ILE A 460 0.15 -7.06 36.59
CA ILE A 460 1.18 -7.73 37.40
C ILE A 460 2.00 -6.78 38.26
N GLY A 461 1.65 -5.48 38.25
CA GLY A 461 2.32 -4.47 39.09
C GLY A 461 3.73 -4.10 38.60
N SER A 462 4.00 -4.21 37.35
CA SER A 462 5.26 -3.75 36.74
C SER A 462 5.22 -2.23 36.53
N ASP A 463 6.27 -1.55 36.96
CA ASP A 463 6.48 -0.11 36.74
C ASP A 463 7.17 0.19 35.40
N GLU A 464 7.33 -0.82 34.53
CA GLU A 464 7.94 -0.61 33.21
C GLU A 464 7.02 0.26 32.34
N ASP A 465 7.59 1.28 31.73
CA ASP A 465 6.93 2.08 30.72
C ASP A 465 6.58 1.23 29.49
N ASN A 466 5.30 1.17 29.17
CA ASN A 466 4.75 0.30 28.13
C ASN A 466 4.53 0.99 26.81
N TYR A 467 5.00 2.21 26.70
CA TYR A 467 5.01 2.95 25.46
C TYR A 467 6.14 2.43 24.57
N PHE A 468 5.89 2.42 23.27
CA PHE A 468 6.91 2.08 22.31
C PHE A 468 7.19 3.24 21.36
N GLU A 469 8.44 3.36 21.00
CA GLU A 469 8.96 4.40 20.12
C GLU A 469 9.19 3.83 18.73
N ILE A 470 8.42 4.30 17.75
CA ILE A 470 8.67 3.92 16.34
C ILE A 470 9.94 4.62 15.85
N HIS A 471 10.08 5.89 16.17
CA HIS A 471 11.20 6.72 15.80
C HIS A 471 11.37 7.83 16.84
N PRO A 472 12.60 8.29 17.18
CA PRO A 472 12.84 9.32 18.18
C PRO A 472 12.10 10.65 17.94
N GLU A 473 11.80 10.97 16.70
CA GLU A 473 11.07 12.18 16.33
C GLU A 473 9.53 12.00 16.34
N MET A 474 9.05 10.78 16.57
CA MET A 474 7.62 10.47 16.61
C MET A 474 7.12 10.33 18.04
N PRO A 475 5.86 10.67 18.31
CA PRO A 475 5.27 10.45 19.62
C PRO A 475 5.26 8.97 20.00
N LEU A 476 5.45 8.70 21.29
CA LEU A 476 5.29 7.36 21.84
C LEU A 476 3.88 6.85 21.60
N LEU A 477 3.76 5.57 21.34
CA LEU A 477 2.48 4.90 21.14
C LEU A 477 2.19 3.94 22.30
N GLY A 478 0.99 3.99 22.79
CA GLY A 478 0.51 3.13 23.86
C GLY A 478 -0.54 2.11 23.38
N ARG A 479 -1.28 1.58 24.35
CA ARG A 479 -2.42 0.69 24.10
C ARG A 479 -3.52 1.39 23.32
N GLN A 480 -4.18 0.64 22.43
CA GLN A 480 -5.39 1.08 21.76
C GLN A 480 -6.43 -0.04 21.78
N THR A 481 -7.67 0.32 22.02
CA THR A 481 -8.80 -0.61 21.91
C THR A 481 -9.85 -0.04 20.97
N SER A 482 -10.58 -0.92 20.29
CA SER A 482 -11.71 -0.51 19.47
C SER A 482 -12.81 -1.57 19.44
N LEU A 483 -14.04 -1.10 19.36
CA LEU A 483 -15.24 -1.89 19.13
C LEU A 483 -15.79 -1.54 17.76
N SER A 484 -16.07 -2.56 16.96
CA SER A 484 -16.60 -2.44 15.60
C SER A 484 -17.92 -3.20 15.49
N VAL A 485 -18.89 -2.60 14.82
CA VAL A 485 -20.12 -3.25 14.42
C VAL A 485 -20.27 -3.10 12.91
N GLU A 486 -20.47 -4.22 12.23
CA GLU A 486 -20.70 -4.26 10.80
C GLU A 486 -22.04 -4.99 10.53
N TRP A 487 -22.81 -4.43 9.65
CA TRP A 487 -24.08 -4.99 9.23
C TRP A 487 -24.15 -5.09 7.72
N ASP A 488 -24.32 -6.32 7.24
CA ASP A 488 -24.48 -6.64 5.82
C ASP A 488 -25.94 -6.79 5.47
N PHE A 489 -26.36 -6.12 4.41
CA PHE A 489 -27.71 -6.20 3.85
C PHE A 489 -27.64 -6.92 2.50
N LEU A 490 -28.50 -7.88 2.32
CA LEU A 490 -28.68 -8.61 1.06
C LEU A 490 -30.14 -8.43 0.64
N ASP A 491 -30.37 -7.80 -0.52
CA ASP A 491 -31.68 -7.66 -1.16
C ASP A 491 -31.71 -8.43 -2.49
#